data_46179f4b892328926d0b6df2b438672b
#
_entry.id   46179f4b892328926d0b6df2b438672b
#
_cell.length_a   1.000
_cell.length_b   1.000
_cell.length_c   1.000
_cell.angle_alpha   90.00
_cell.angle_beta   90.00
_cell.angle_gamma   90.00
#
_symmetry.space_group_name_H-M   'P 1'
#
loop_
_entity.id
_entity.type
_entity.pdbx_description
1 polymer ?
#
loop_
_entity_poly.entity_id
_entity_poly.type
_entity_poly.pdbx_seq_one_letter_code
_entity_poly.pdbx_strand_id
1 'polypeptide(L)'
;MEVHVLIDKLTKELLAQNEYLSENKARTWIELLWSDFESTYAKAGYAYRGAEYTEKIIRQWIASYGGRIHEFAGRNPKYAHLLDENE
;
A
#
# COMPACT_ATOMS: atom_id res chain seq x y z
N MET A 1 -9.83 2.11 -15.63
CA MET A 1 -9.71 3.09 -14.54
C MET A 1 -8.24 3.45 -14.36
N GLU A 2 -7.96 4.72 -14.18
CA GLU A 2 -6.57 5.15 -14.03
C GLU A 2 -5.99 4.78 -12.68
N VAL A 3 -4.68 4.52 -12.67
CA VAL A 3 -3.98 4.05 -11.48
C VAL A 3 -4.08 5.05 -10.33
N HIS A 4 -3.91 6.35 -10.61
CA HIS A 4 -3.95 7.33 -9.53
C HIS A 4 -5.34 7.46 -8.89
N VAL A 5 -6.41 7.16 -9.63
CA VAL A 5 -7.75 7.12 -9.05
C VAL A 5 -7.87 5.96 -8.08
N LEU A 6 -7.29 4.80 -8.44
CA LEU A 6 -7.28 3.65 -7.56
C LEU A 6 -6.43 3.90 -6.33
N ILE A 7 -5.29 4.57 -6.50
CA ILE A 7 -4.43 4.93 -5.36
C ILE A 7 -5.15 5.87 -4.41
N ASP A 8 -5.87 6.87 -4.92
CA ASP A 8 -6.66 7.76 -4.08
C ASP A 8 -7.71 7.00 -3.27
N LYS A 9 -8.40 6.09 -3.94
CA LYS A 9 -9.44 5.29 -3.31
C LYS A 9 -8.86 4.41 -2.20
N LEU A 10 -7.74 3.74 -2.48
CA LEU A 10 -7.09 2.90 -1.49
C LEU A 10 -6.52 3.72 -0.34
N THR A 11 -6.02 4.93 -0.62
CA THR A 11 -5.56 5.83 0.43
C THR A 11 -6.68 6.13 1.42
N LYS A 12 -7.86 6.41 0.93
CA LYS A 12 -9.02 6.68 1.78
C LYS A 12 -9.41 5.45 2.59
N GLU A 13 -9.32 4.27 2.00
CA GLU A 13 -9.60 3.04 2.72
C GLU A 13 -8.58 2.81 3.84
N LEU A 14 -7.31 3.10 3.58
CA LEU A 14 -6.29 2.97 4.60
C LEU A 14 -6.52 3.95 5.75
N LEU A 15 -6.88 5.20 5.43
CA LEU A 15 -7.18 6.19 6.46
C LEU A 15 -8.36 5.77 7.33
N ALA A 16 -9.34 5.10 6.74
CA ALA A 16 -10.48 4.58 7.49
C ALA A 16 -10.07 3.50 8.49
N GLN A 17 -9.01 2.76 8.20
CA GLN A 17 -8.50 1.70 9.06
C GLN A 17 -7.48 2.20 10.08
N ASN A 18 -6.84 3.35 9.80
CA ASN A 18 -5.77 3.84 10.65
C ASN A 18 -5.87 5.35 10.80
N GLU A 19 -6.45 5.79 11.90
CA GLU A 19 -6.70 7.21 12.17
C GLU A 19 -5.43 7.99 12.52
N TYR A 20 -4.32 7.29 12.75
CA TYR A 20 -3.07 7.95 13.15
C TYR A 20 -2.22 8.38 11.95
N LEU A 21 -2.59 7.95 10.75
CA LEU A 21 -1.85 8.34 9.54
C LEU A 21 -2.37 9.66 9.00
N SER A 22 -1.45 10.52 8.53
CA SER A 22 -1.84 11.66 7.72
C SER A 22 -2.22 11.18 6.33
N GLU A 23 -2.92 12.01 5.57
CA GLU A 23 -3.27 11.68 4.20
C GLU A 23 -2.03 11.46 3.35
N ASN A 24 -1.01 12.32 3.51
CA ASN A 24 0.24 12.19 2.77
C ASN A 24 0.96 10.88 3.09
N LYS A 25 1.02 10.52 4.35
CA LYS A 25 1.67 9.27 4.76
C LYS A 25 0.91 8.06 4.22
N ALA A 26 -0.41 8.08 4.32
CA ALA A 26 -1.22 6.99 3.81
C ALA A 26 -1.03 6.83 2.30
N ARG A 27 -1.01 7.94 1.56
CA ARG A 27 -0.79 7.89 0.12
C ARG A 27 0.59 7.32 -0.21
N THR A 28 1.61 7.73 0.53
CA THR A 28 2.97 7.21 0.34
C THR A 28 2.99 5.69 0.51
N TRP A 29 2.33 5.18 1.55
CA TRP A 29 2.22 3.74 1.76
C TRP A 29 1.59 3.04 0.57
N ILE A 30 0.47 3.56 0.09
CA ILE A 30 -0.24 2.93 -1.02
C ILE A 30 0.60 2.97 -2.30
N GLU A 31 1.26 4.09 -2.58
CA GLU A 31 2.09 4.20 -3.77
C GLU A 31 3.26 3.21 -3.75
N LEU A 32 3.90 3.07 -2.60
CA LEU A 32 5.01 2.13 -2.47
C LEU A 32 4.54 0.68 -2.58
N LEU A 33 3.42 0.36 -1.97
CA LEU A 33 2.85 -0.99 -2.08
C LEU A 33 2.46 -1.31 -3.51
N TRP A 34 1.89 -0.34 -4.20
CA TRP A 34 1.51 -0.52 -5.59
C TRP A 34 2.71 -0.88 -6.44
N SER A 35 3.76 -0.08 -6.34
CA SER A 35 4.99 -0.30 -7.09
C SER A 35 5.64 -1.65 -6.75
N ASP A 36 5.67 -1.96 -5.45
CA ASP A 36 6.32 -3.18 -4.97
C ASP A 36 5.59 -4.44 -5.46
N PHE A 37 4.28 -4.43 -5.39
CA PHE A 37 3.50 -5.59 -5.81
C PHE A 37 3.58 -5.81 -7.32
N GLU A 38 3.53 -4.73 -8.09
CA GLU A 38 3.69 -4.86 -9.54
C GLU A 38 5.06 -5.43 -9.91
N SER A 39 6.11 -4.94 -9.26
CA SER A 39 7.47 -5.43 -9.49
C SER A 39 7.60 -6.90 -9.11
N THR A 40 7.02 -7.28 -7.99
CA THR A 40 7.08 -8.65 -7.50
C THR A 40 6.45 -9.62 -8.49
N TYR A 41 5.28 -9.28 -9.01
CA TYR A 41 4.62 -10.15 -9.98
C TYR A 41 5.38 -10.24 -11.30
N ALA A 42 5.96 -9.12 -11.73
CA ALA A 42 6.76 -9.12 -12.94
C ALA A 42 8.00 -10.03 -12.79
N LYS A 43 8.66 -9.94 -11.63
CA LYS A 43 9.85 -10.76 -11.37
C LYS A 43 9.52 -12.24 -11.23
N ALA A 44 8.33 -12.55 -10.76
CA ALA A 44 7.89 -13.93 -10.61
C ALA A 44 7.47 -14.56 -11.95
N GLY A 45 7.45 -13.79 -13.02
CA GLY A 45 7.10 -14.29 -14.33
C GLY A 45 5.62 -14.34 -14.62
N TYR A 46 4.80 -13.74 -13.75
CA TYR A 46 3.37 -13.67 -14.00
C TYR A 46 3.06 -12.57 -15.00
N ALA A 47 2.08 -12.82 -15.85
CA ALA A 47 1.59 -11.79 -16.73
C ALA A 47 0.94 -10.69 -15.91
N TYR A 48 1.11 -9.43 -16.34
CA TYR A 48 0.45 -8.32 -15.69
C TYR A 48 -1.06 -8.47 -15.84
N ARG A 49 -1.76 -8.44 -14.72
CA ARG A 49 -3.21 -8.68 -14.69
C ARG A 49 -4.03 -7.41 -14.60
N GLY A 50 -3.37 -6.27 -14.71
CA GLY A 50 -4.05 -5.00 -14.70
C GLY A 50 -4.13 -4.35 -13.32
N ALA A 51 -4.47 -3.07 -13.34
CA ALA A 51 -4.53 -2.27 -12.12
C ALA A 51 -5.57 -2.81 -11.13
N GLU A 52 -6.64 -3.39 -11.63
CA GLU A 52 -7.70 -3.92 -10.77
C GLU A 52 -7.24 -5.09 -9.92
N TYR A 53 -6.33 -5.90 -10.46
CA TYR A 53 -5.77 -7.01 -9.70
C TYR A 53 -4.86 -6.49 -8.57
N THR A 54 -4.03 -5.51 -8.88
CA THR A 54 -3.16 -4.88 -7.88
C THR A 54 -4.00 -4.22 -6.79
N GLU A 55 -5.07 -3.54 -7.18
CA GLU A 55 -6.01 -2.93 -6.23
C GLU A 55 -6.58 -3.97 -5.27
N LYS A 56 -6.98 -5.11 -5.79
CA LYS A 56 -7.56 -6.17 -4.96
C LYS A 56 -6.57 -6.66 -3.91
N ILE A 57 -5.32 -6.83 -4.30
CA ILE A 57 -4.29 -7.32 -3.37
C ILE A 57 -3.99 -6.29 -2.29
N ILE A 58 -3.89 -5.03 -2.67
CA ILE A 58 -3.64 -3.97 -1.70
C ILE A 58 -4.82 -3.84 -0.74
N ARG A 59 -6.04 -3.97 -1.24
CA ARG A 59 -7.22 -3.93 -0.39
C ARG A 59 -7.19 -5.05 0.65
N GLN A 60 -6.75 -6.24 0.27
CA GLN A 60 -6.57 -7.34 1.21
C GLN A 60 -5.49 -7.01 2.24
N TRP A 61 -4.40 -6.36 1.80
CA TRP A 61 -3.35 -5.91 2.71
C TRP A 61 -3.89 -4.90 3.72
N ILE A 62 -4.69 -3.95 3.26
CA ILE A 62 -5.30 -2.95 4.16
C ILE A 62 -6.17 -3.64 5.21
N ALA A 63 -6.95 -4.63 4.80
CA ALA A 63 -7.80 -5.36 5.73
C ALA A 63 -6.97 -6.10 6.79
N SER A 64 -5.80 -6.59 6.42
CA SER A 64 -4.94 -7.35 7.32
C SER A 64 -4.04 -6.46 8.18
N TYR A 65 -3.49 -5.40 7.60
CA TYR A 65 -2.46 -4.60 8.25
C TYR A 65 -2.78 -3.11 8.39
N GLY A 66 -3.90 -2.65 7.83
CA GLY A 66 -4.21 -1.22 7.82
C GLY A 66 -4.13 -0.55 9.19
N GLY A 67 -4.62 -1.21 10.22
CA GLY A 67 -4.56 -0.71 11.59
C GLY A 67 -3.29 -1.10 12.33
N ARG A 68 -2.40 -1.86 11.67
CA ARG A 68 -1.20 -2.41 12.30
C ARG A 68 0.03 -2.23 11.41
N ILE A 69 0.11 -1.08 10.78
CA ILE A 69 1.19 -0.81 9.82
C ILE A 69 2.56 -0.97 10.44
N HIS A 70 2.73 -0.55 11.70
CA HIS A 70 4.03 -0.66 12.35
C HIS A 70 4.49 -2.11 12.51
N GLU A 71 3.56 -3.06 12.65
CA GLU A 71 3.94 -4.46 12.69
C GLU A 71 4.46 -4.94 11.34
N PHE A 72 3.80 -4.53 10.26
CA PHE A 72 4.25 -4.86 8.92
C PHE A 72 5.61 -4.23 8.64
N ALA A 73 5.77 -2.95 8.94
CA ALA A 73 7.03 -2.24 8.70
C ALA A 73 8.17 -2.80 9.54
N GLY A 74 7.87 -3.26 10.75
CA GLY A 74 8.87 -3.87 11.62
C GLY A 74 9.44 -5.17 11.05
N ARG A 75 8.67 -5.86 10.23
CA ARG A 75 9.10 -7.12 9.61
C ARG A 75 9.65 -6.93 8.20
N ASN A 76 9.53 -5.72 7.67
CA ASN A 76 9.92 -5.42 6.30
C ASN A 76 10.79 -4.17 6.29
N PRO A 77 12.13 -4.33 6.39
CA PRO A 77 13.04 -3.18 6.49
C PRO A 77 12.85 -2.15 5.38
N LYS A 78 12.40 -2.58 4.22
CA LYS A 78 12.11 -1.73 3.08
C LYS A 78 11.11 -0.61 3.44
N TYR A 79 10.20 -0.90 4.37
CA TYR A 79 9.15 0.04 4.78
C TYR A 79 9.41 0.67 6.14
N ALA A 80 10.42 0.19 6.87
CA ALA A 80 10.67 0.65 8.24
C ALA A 80 10.93 2.15 8.31
N HIS A 81 11.58 2.71 7.28
CA HIS A 81 11.88 4.14 7.26
C HIS A 81 10.63 5.01 7.28
N LEU A 82 9.49 4.49 6.86
CA LEU A 82 8.24 5.26 6.87
C LEU A 82 7.72 5.51 8.28
N LEU A 83 8.16 4.71 9.25
CA LEU A 83 7.75 4.92 10.64
C LEU A 83 8.48 6.08 11.29
N ASP A 84 9.66 6.43 10.76
CA ASP A 84 10.50 7.46 11.35
C ASP A 84 10.25 8.85 10.75
N GLU A 85 9.45 8.93 9.71
CA GLU A 85 9.16 10.21 9.08
C GLU A 85 8.09 10.96 9.84
N ASN A 86 8.33 12.25 10.05
CA ASN A 86 7.34 13.15 10.67
C ASN A 86 6.53 13.84 9.59
N GLU A 87 5.27 13.86 9.76
CA GLU A 87 4.33 14.48 8.85
C GLU A 87 3.77 15.74 9.47
#